data_dd27986d937432d70d528fad2c9de81f
#
_entry.id   dd27986d937432d70d528fad2c9de81f
#
_cell.length_a   1.000
_cell.length_b   1.000
_cell.length_c   1.000
_cell.angle_alpha   90.00
_cell.angle_beta   90.00
_cell.angle_gamma   90.00
#
_symmetry.space_group_name_H-M   'P 1'
#
loop_
_entity.id
_entity.type
_entity.pdbx_description
1 polymer ?
#
loop_
_entity_poly.entity_id
_entity_poly.type
_entity_poly.pdbx_seq_one_letter_code
_entity_poly.pdbx_strand_id
1 'polypeptide(L)'
;MRRPSTTKLRTIVGRDVTSDIDNELRTGSLAPSELPPRSLEAGIGSEVRRLRKSLDLTMAELAASSGISAGMLSKIENGAISPSLATLDSLAKALNVPISRLFAETEERRDCSFVKAGTGVRIDRRGTKAGHLYDLLGHSLAGEIGVEPYLITLSEDALPYTNFRHAGVEFLYMLSGKVRYRHADRSYVMESGDALFFDAAARHGPEELIEKPMRYLSIIIYPRQRE
;
A
#
# COMPACT_ATOMS: atom_id res chain seq x y z
N MET A 1 -27.73 -52.79 -18.44
CA MET A 1 -26.69 -52.35 -17.49
C MET A 1 -25.53 -51.76 -18.26
N ARG A 2 -25.41 -50.44 -18.37
CA ARG A 2 -24.29 -49.73 -19.00
C ARG A 2 -23.48 -49.04 -17.89
N ARG A 3 -22.20 -49.31 -17.85
CA ARG A 3 -21.23 -48.70 -16.90
C ARG A 3 -20.93 -47.27 -17.33
N PRO A 4 -20.77 -46.32 -16.40
CA PRO A 4 -20.39 -44.95 -16.74
C PRO A 4 -18.86 -44.87 -17.02
N SER A 5 -18.56 -44.08 -18.06
CA SER A 5 -17.24 -43.77 -18.58
C SER A 5 -16.45 -42.92 -17.58
N THR A 6 -15.25 -43.36 -17.24
CA THR A 6 -14.28 -42.64 -16.42
C THR A 6 -13.59 -41.58 -17.27
N THR A 7 -13.92 -40.32 -17.09
CA THR A 7 -13.18 -39.20 -17.70
C THR A 7 -11.83 -39.07 -16.99
N LYS A 8 -10.75 -39.36 -17.71
CA LYS A 8 -9.37 -39.14 -17.25
C LYS A 8 -9.10 -37.64 -17.21
N LEU A 9 -8.93 -37.09 -16.00
CA LEU A 9 -8.28 -35.79 -15.79
C LEU A 9 -6.84 -35.89 -16.31
N ARG A 10 -6.53 -35.14 -17.38
CA ARG A 10 -5.16 -34.91 -17.83
C ARG A 10 -4.47 -34.00 -16.81
N THR A 11 -3.53 -34.55 -16.06
CA THR A 11 -2.55 -33.80 -15.28
C THR A 11 -1.73 -32.95 -16.26
N ILE A 12 -1.87 -31.64 -16.19
CA ILE A 12 -0.92 -30.72 -16.82
C ILE A 12 0.32 -30.72 -15.92
N VAL A 13 1.30 -31.52 -16.31
CA VAL A 13 2.63 -31.52 -15.67
C VAL A 13 3.27 -30.17 -15.96
N GLY A 14 3.58 -29.43 -14.88
CA GLY A 14 4.16 -28.11 -14.90
C GLY A 14 5.47 -28.07 -15.68
N ARG A 15 5.64 -27.06 -16.51
CA ARG A 15 6.95 -26.57 -16.89
C ARG A 15 7.63 -26.07 -15.61
N ASP A 16 8.87 -26.48 -15.45
CA ASP A 16 9.70 -26.07 -14.33
C ASP A 16 9.99 -24.56 -14.45
N VAL A 17 9.20 -23.76 -13.75
CA VAL A 17 9.29 -22.29 -13.76
C VAL A 17 10.50 -21.82 -12.96
N THR A 18 11.12 -22.70 -12.17
CA THR A 18 12.26 -22.35 -11.31
C THR A 18 13.56 -22.15 -12.11
N SER A 19 13.74 -22.86 -13.23
CA SER A 19 14.94 -22.74 -14.07
C SER A 19 15.00 -21.40 -14.85
N ASP A 20 13.84 -20.86 -15.21
CA ASP A 20 13.76 -19.60 -15.98
C ASP A 20 13.99 -18.39 -15.07
N ILE A 21 13.53 -18.45 -13.81
CA ILE A 21 13.75 -17.39 -12.81
C ILE A 21 15.23 -17.31 -12.40
N ASP A 22 15.90 -18.45 -12.22
CA ASP A 22 17.33 -18.50 -11.85
C ASP A 22 18.27 -18.00 -12.97
N ASN A 23 17.86 -18.12 -14.23
CA ASN A 23 18.65 -17.63 -15.36
C ASN A 23 18.48 -16.12 -15.59
N GLU A 24 17.31 -15.55 -15.35
CA GLU A 24 17.08 -14.10 -15.38
C GLU A 24 17.78 -13.35 -14.24
N LEU A 25 17.89 -13.97 -13.05
CA LEU A 25 18.60 -13.39 -11.91
C LEU A 25 20.13 -13.37 -12.08
N ARG A 26 20.70 -14.20 -12.96
CA ARG A 26 22.16 -14.28 -13.19
C ARG A 26 22.70 -13.34 -14.28
N THR A 27 21.85 -12.84 -15.18
CA THR A 27 22.28 -11.99 -16.30
C THR A 27 21.83 -10.53 -16.21
N GLY A 28 20.97 -10.20 -15.25
CA GLY A 28 20.43 -8.86 -15.04
C GLY A 28 21.09 -8.14 -13.88
N SER A 29 22.36 -7.74 -14.03
CA SER A 29 22.85 -6.58 -13.28
C SER A 29 22.20 -5.32 -13.85
N LEU A 30 20.92 -5.14 -13.60
CA LEU A 30 20.29 -3.82 -13.61
C LEU A 30 20.77 -3.15 -12.32
N ALA A 31 21.89 -2.43 -12.45
CA ALA A 31 22.15 -1.34 -11.52
C ALA A 31 20.85 -0.52 -11.43
N PRO A 32 20.32 -0.25 -10.23
CA PRO A 32 19.19 0.66 -10.12
C PRO A 32 19.64 1.94 -10.81
N SER A 33 18.94 2.35 -11.87
CA SER A 33 19.14 3.67 -12.42
C SER A 33 18.71 4.61 -11.30
N GLU A 34 19.69 5.11 -10.56
CA GLU A 34 19.52 6.22 -9.64
C GLU A 34 19.18 7.46 -10.45
N LEU A 35 17.95 7.54 -10.92
CA LEU A 35 17.37 8.83 -11.25
C LEU A 35 17.31 9.57 -9.91
N PRO A 36 18.03 10.71 -9.79
CA PRO A 36 17.98 11.49 -8.56
C PRO A 36 16.51 11.77 -8.23
N PRO A 37 16.12 11.74 -6.97
CA PRO A 37 14.75 11.99 -6.57
C PRO A 37 14.35 13.35 -7.15
N ARG A 38 13.39 13.37 -8.07
CA ARG A 38 12.81 14.62 -8.57
C ARG A 38 12.30 15.36 -7.34
N SER A 39 12.79 16.57 -7.10
CA SER A 39 12.30 17.37 -6.00
C SER A 39 10.80 17.62 -6.16
N LEU A 40 10.11 17.90 -5.07
CA LEU A 40 8.69 18.25 -5.08
C LEU A 40 8.43 19.41 -6.05
N GLU A 41 9.35 20.39 -6.09
CA GLU A 41 9.31 21.54 -7.00
C GLU A 41 9.35 21.11 -8.47
N ALA A 42 10.20 20.14 -8.80
CA ALA A 42 10.30 19.62 -10.17
C ALA A 42 9.01 18.88 -10.60
N GLY A 43 8.39 18.14 -9.69
CA GLY A 43 7.10 17.47 -9.93
C GLY A 43 5.97 18.47 -10.16
N ILE A 44 5.81 19.44 -9.25
CA ILE A 44 4.82 20.52 -9.40
C ILE A 44 5.05 21.31 -10.69
N GLY A 45 6.29 21.69 -10.98
CA GLY A 45 6.63 22.45 -12.17
C GLY A 45 6.29 21.72 -13.48
N SER A 46 6.60 20.42 -13.52
CA SER A 46 6.24 19.54 -14.64
C SER A 46 4.72 19.47 -14.85
N GLU A 47 3.94 19.29 -13.78
CA GLU A 47 2.48 19.22 -13.86
C GLU A 47 1.86 20.56 -14.28
N VAL A 48 2.34 21.68 -13.74
CA VAL A 48 1.91 23.02 -14.19
C VAL A 48 2.14 23.19 -15.68
N ARG A 49 3.34 22.85 -16.16
CA ARG A 49 3.68 22.90 -17.60
C ARG A 49 2.80 22.00 -18.44
N ARG A 50 2.53 20.77 -17.98
CA ARG A 50 1.66 19.82 -18.67
C ARG A 50 0.24 20.34 -18.79
N LEU A 51 -0.34 20.83 -17.70
CA LEU A 51 -1.68 21.41 -17.67
C LEU A 51 -1.77 22.66 -18.55
N ARG A 52 -0.80 23.57 -18.48
CA ARG A 52 -0.75 24.75 -19.36
C ARG A 52 -0.78 24.35 -20.83
N LYS A 53 0.06 23.39 -21.24
CA LYS A 53 0.12 22.88 -22.60
C LYS A 53 -1.17 22.18 -23.04
N SER A 54 -1.82 21.42 -22.14
CA SER A 54 -3.08 20.75 -22.46
C SER A 54 -4.26 21.72 -22.65
N LEU A 55 -4.12 22.97 -22.18
CA LEU A 55 -5.07 24.06 -22.38
C LEU A 55 -4.62 25.04 -23.49
N ASP A 56 -3.56 24.68 -24.24
CA ASP A 56 -2.96 25.52 -25.30
C ASP A 56 -2.56 26.93 -24.85
N LEU A 57 -2.28 27.11 -23.55
CA LEU A 57 -1.89 28.41 -23.00
C LEU A 57 -0.39 28.65 -23.20
N THR A 58 -0.07 29.89 -23.59
CA THR A 58 1.32 30.37 -23.60
C THR A 58 1.81 30.68 -22.16
N MET A 59 3.13 30.80 -22.00
CA MET A 59 3.73 31.25 -20.72
C MET A 59 3.20 32.62 -20.28
N ALA A 60 3.00 33.55 -21.23
CA ALA A 60 2.53 34.89 -20.94
C ALA A 60 1.06 34.90 -20.47
N GLU A 61 0.21 34.12 -21.12
CA GLU A 61 -1.21 34.00 -20.77
C GLU A 61 -1.42 33.40 -19.39
N LEU A 62 -0.74 32.27 -19.06
CA LEU A 62 -0.85 31.68 -17.73
C LEU A 62 -0.26 32.61 -16.65
N ALA A 63 0.87 33.26 -16.92
CA ALA A 63 1.46 34.19 -15.99
C ALA A 63 0.51 35.39 -15.69
N ALA A 64 -0.09 35.95 -16.74
CA ALA A 64 -1.06 37.02 -16.59
C ALA A 64 -2.32 36.60 -15.81
N SER A 65 -2.91 35.44 -16.14
CA SER A 65 -4.13 34.94 -15.48
C SER A 65 -3.90 34.51 -14.03
N SER A 66 -2.69 34.09 -13.68
CA SER A 66 -2.32 33.71 -12.30
C SER A 66 -1.71 34.85 -11.49
N GLY A 67 -1.54 36.05 -12.09
CA GLY A 67 -1.01 37.23 -11.40
C GLY A 67 0.47 37.14 -11.03
N ILE A 68 1.26 36.33 -11.73
CA ILE A 68 2.70 36.18 -11.50
C ILE A 68 3.49 36.64 -12.75
N SER A 69 4.80 36.90 -12.61
CA SER A 69 5.62 37.23 -13.77
C SER A 69 5.94 35.97 -14.60
N ALA A 70 6.11 36.14 -15.92
CA ALA A 70 6.52 35.05 -16.81
C ALA A 70 7.87 34.44 -16.38
N GLY A 71 8.80 35.22 -15.84
CA GLY A 71 10.06 34.74 -15.29
C GLY A 71 9.87 33.88 -14.04
N MET A 72 8.92 34.22 -13.18
CA MET A 72 8.57 33.39 -12.02
C MET A 72 7.93 32.08 -12.46
N LEU A 73 6.97 32.12 -13.39
CA LEU A 73 6.34 30.94 -13.96
C LEU A 73 7.38 30.01 -14.58
N SER A 74 8.32 30.56 -15.35
CA SER A 74 9.42 29.77 -15.94
C SER A 74 10.27 29.05 -14.89
N LYS A 75 10.59 29.72 -13.79
CA LYS A 75 11.35 29.10 -12.68
C LYS A 75 10.54 28.00 -11.99
N ILE A 76 9.22 28.19 -11.82
CA ILE A 76 8.32 27.18 -11.26
C ILE A 76 8.25 25.97 -12.18
N GLU A 77 7.96 26.16 -13.49
CA GLU A 77 7.86 25.05 -14.45
C GLU A 77 9.16 24.26 -14.63
N ASN A 78 10.31 24.86 -14.30
CA ASN A 78 11.61 24.18 -14.32
C ASN A 78 12.02 23.63 -12.95
N GLY A 79 11.16 23.74 -11.92
CA GLY A 79 11.48 23.28 -10.57
C GLY A 79 12.62 24.03 -9.89
N ALA A 80 12.93 25.25 -10.37
CA ALA A 80 14.04 26.05 -9.88
C ALA A 80 13.73 26.83 -8.59
N ILE A 81 12.46 26.95 -8.23
CA ILE A 81 11.99 27.61 -6.99
C ILE A 81 10.82 26.84 -6.41
N SER A 82 10.66 26.95 -5.08
CA SER A 82 9.47 26.44 -4.36
C SER A 82 8.40 27.53 -4.35
N PRO A 83 7.25 27.33 -5.03
CA PRO A 83 6.17 28.32 -5.02
C PRO A 83 5.46 28.32 -3.65
N SER A 84 4.99 29.50 -3.21
CA SER A 84 4.13 29.60 -2.02
C SER A 84 2.76 28.94 -2.24
N LEU A 85 2.07 28.55 -1.17
CA LEU A 85 0.68 28.05 -1.27
C LEU A 85 -0.24 29.02 -1.97
N ALA A 86 -0.08 30.33 -1.75
CA ALA A 86 -0.85 31.36 -2.45
C ALA A 86 -0.58 31.37 -3.97
N THR A 87 0.68 31.16 -4.36
CA THR A 87 1.06 31.04 -5.77
C THR A 87 0.47 29.77 -6.40
N LEU A 88 0.51 28.64 -5.69
CA LEU A 88 -0.10 27.39 -6.15
C LEU A 88 -1.62 27.53 -6.31
N ASP A 89 -2.30 28.16 -5.37
CA ASP A 89 -3.74 28.45 -5.46
C ASP A 89 -4.08 29.31 -6.67
N SER A 90 -3.29 30.37 -6.93
CA SER A 90 -3.47 31.23 -8.10
C SER A 90 -3.26 30.47 -9.42
N LEU A 91 -2.24 29.63 -9.50
CA LEU A 91 -2.00 28.76 -10.67
C LEU A 91 -3.11 27.74 -10.88
N ALA A 92 -3.58 27.08 -9.81
CA ALA A 92 -4.66 26.11 -9.87
C ALA A 92 -5.98 26.74 -10.37
N LYS A 93 -6.31 27.96 -9.88
CA LYS A 93 -7.46 28.75 -10.36
C LYS A 93 -7.32 29.13 -11.83
N ALA A 94 -6.16 29.62 -12.24
CA ALA A 94 -5.89 30.00 -13.63
C ALA A 94 -5.95 28.79 -14.59
N LEU A 95 -5.56 27.61 -14.13
CA LEU A 95 -5.62 26.35 -14.87
C LEU A 95 -6.98 25.65 -14.75
N ASN A 96 -7.90 26.18 -13.93
CA ASN A 96 -9.22 25.61 -13.64
C ASN A 96 -9.16 24.17 -13.13
N VAL A 97 -8.25 23.89 -12.18
CA VAL A 97 -8.09 22.57 -11.54
C VAL A 97 -8.05 22.72 -10.02
N PRO A 98 -8.40 21.68 -9.24
CA PRO A 98 -8.12 21.65 -7.81
C PRO A 98 -6.62 21.78 -7.54
N ILE A 99 -6.23 22.45 -6.45
CA ILE A 99 -4.80 22.63 -6.08
C ILE A 99 -4.08 21.27 -5.92
N SER A 100 -4.77 20.23 -5.46
CA SER A 100 -4.25 18.88 -5.35
C SER A 100 -3.75 18.32 -6.69
N ARG A 101 -4.34 18.76 -7.82
CA ARG A 101 -3.94 18.32 -9.15
C ARG A 101 -2.49 18.71 -9.50
N LEU A 102 -1.99 19.80 -8.93
CA LEU A 102 -0.61 20.25 -9.16
C LEU A 102 0.44 19.31 -8.55
N PHE A 103 0.02 18.39 -7.67
CA PHE A 103 0.87 17.40 -7.03
C PHE A 103 0.79 16.01 -7.69
N ALA A 104 -0.03 15.83 -8.73
CA ALA A 104 -0.32 14.52 -9.32
C ALA A 104 0.92 13.80 -9.86
N GLU A 105 1.88 14.51 -10.50
CA GLU A 105 3.13 13.88 -10.96
C GLU A 105 4.06 13.43 -9.81
N THR A 106 3.88 13.97 -8.61
CA THR A 106 4.60 13.47 -7.44
C THR A 106 3.97 12.20 -6.87
N GLU A 107 2.70 11.92 -7.22
CA GLU A 107 1.96 10.72 -6.82
C GLU A 107 2.12 9.54 -7.80
N GLU A 108 2.53 9.76 -9.06
CA GLU A 108 2.81 8.70 -10.04
C GLU A 108 4.12 7.95 -9.77
N ARG A 109 4.86 8.28 -8.72
CA ARG A 109 5.96 7.43 -8.26
C ARG A 109 5.36 6.09 -7.87
N ARG A 110 5.91 5.03 -8.44
CA ARG A 110 5.76 3.68 -7.88
C ARG A 110 6.31 3.74 -6.46
N ASP A 111 5.39 3.96 -5.54
CA ASP A 111 5.72 4.15 -4.12
C ASP A 111 6.25 2.83 -3.55
N CYS A 112 7.25 2.91 -2.70
CA CYS A 112 7.87 1.76 -2.07
C CYS A 112 8.13 2.09 -0.60
N SER A 113 7.72 1.21 0.28
CA SER A 113 8.01 1.29 1.70
C SER A 113 8.97 0.19 2.10
N PHE A 114 10.17 0.57 2.56
CA PHE A 114 11.13 -0.35 3.15
C PHE A 114 11.19 -0.14 4.66
N VAL A 115 10.90 -1.19 5.42
CA VAL A 115 10.99 -1.19 6.88
C VAL A 115 12.03 -2.23 7.30
N LYS A 116 13.11 -1.76 7.90
CA LYS A 116 14.18 -2.65 8.41
C LYS A 116 13.63 -3.53 9.54
N ALA A 117 14.12 -4.75 9.65
CA ALA A 117 13.71 -5.68 10.70
C ALA A 117 13.77 -5.03 12.09
N GLY A 118 12.69 -5.12 12.85
CA GLY A 118 12.57 -4.55 14.20
C GLY A 118 12.31 -3.04 14.25
N THR A 119 12.15 -2.35 13.11
CA THR A 119 11.87 -0.90 13.08
C THR A 119 10.46 -0.56 12.63
N GLY A 120 9.54 -1.52 12.63
CA GLY A 120 8.11 -1.29 12.36
C GLY A 120 7.53 -0.23 13.31
N VAL A 121 6.62 0.58 12.79
CA VAL A 121 5.96 1.61 13.60
C VAL A 121 4.94 0.95 14.52
N ARG A 122 5.12 1.12 15.84
CA ARG A 122 4.17 0.63 16.84
C ARG A 122 2.86 1.39 16.72
N ILE A 123 1.77 0.66 16.51
CA ILE A 123 0.43 1.21 16.37
C ILE A 123 -0.44 0.77 17.53
N ASP A 124 -1.03 1.75 18.23
CA ASP A 124 -2.06 1.50 19.23
C ASP A 124 -3.44 1.59 18.55
N ARG A 125 -4.03 0.43 18.28
CA ARG A 125 -5.38 0.36 17.70
C ARG A 125 -6.46 0.42 18.77
N ARG A 126 -7.64 0.98 18.42
CA ARG A 126 -8.85 0.81 19.24
C ARG A 126 -9.16 -0.68 19.37
N GLY A 127 -9.18 -1.18 20.60
CA GLY A 127 -9.36 -2.60 20.89
C GLY A 127 -8.05 -3.37 21.13
N THR A 128 -6.89 -2.72 21.02
CA THR A 128 -5.63 -3.31 21.48
C THR A 128 -5.78 -3.71 22.96
N LYS A 129 -5.64 -4.99 23.23
CA LYS A 129 -5.65 -5.53 24.59
C LYS A 129 -4.23 -5.59 25.14
N ALA A 130 -4.10 -5.66 26.45
CA ALA A 130 -2.81 -5.90 27.09
C ALA A 130 -2.10 -7.10 26.43
N GLY A 131 -0.84 -6.95 26.08
CA GLY A 131 -0.03 -7.99 25.45
C GLY A 131 -0.20 -8.16 23.94
N HIS A 132 -1.06 -7.37 23.27
CA HIS A 132 -1.18 -7.34 21.82
C HIS A 132 -0.33 -6.18 21.26
N LEU A 133 0.71 -6.50 20.51
CA LEU A 133 1.63 -5.54 19.93
C LEU A 133 1.50 -5.55 18.41
N TYR A 134 1.25 -4.38 17.81
CA TYR A 134 1.08 -4.21 16.36
C TYR A 134 2.22 -3.37 15.80
N ASP A 135 3.05 -3.95 14.97
CA ASP A 135 4.11 -3.24 14.27
C ASP A 135 3.73 -3.10 12.78
N LEU A 136 3.47 -1.87 12.33
CA LEU A 136 3.18 -1.60 10.92
C LEU A 136 4.46 -1.76 10.10
N LEU A 137 4.42 -2.61 9.08
CA LEU A 137 5.58 -2.99 8.26
C LEU A 137 5.69 -2.18 6.96
N GLY A 138 4.85 -1.21 6.76
CA GLY A 138 4.89 -0.34 5.60
C GLY A 138 3.89 0.78 5.72
N HIS A 139 4.16 1.93 5.09
CA HIS A 139 3.16 2.98 4.98
C HIS A 139 2.18 2.66 3.83
N SER A 140 1.04 3.32 3.88
CA SER A 140 0.02 3.18 2.84
C SER A 140 0.52 3.73 1.50
N LEU A 141 0.57 2.89 0.48
CA LEU A 141 0.91 3.28 -0.88
C LEU A 141 -0.24 4.08 -1.51
N ALA A 142 0.05 4.91 -2.52
CA ALA A 142 -0.98 5.63 -3.28
C ALA A 142 -1.92 4.66 -4.01
N GLY A 143 -3.16 5.07 -4.30
CA GLY A 143 -4.14 4.30 -5.06
C GLY A 143 -5.49 4.12 -4.36
N GLU A 144 -6.39 3.37 -5.02
CA GLU A 144 -7.78 3.16 -4.56
C GLU A 144 -7.91 2.07 -3.49
N ILE A 145 -6.86 1.27 -3.31
CA ILE A 145 -6.82 0.18 -2.34
C ILE A 145 -5.86 0.54 -1.21
N GLY A 146 -6.35 0.46 0.02
CA GLY A 146 -5.52 0.51 1.23
C GLY A 146 -4.99 -0.88 1.55
N VAL A 147 -3.68 -0.97 1.84
CA VAL A 147 -3.03 -2.20 2.30
C VAL A 147 -2.25 -1.87 3.55
N GLU A 148 -2.53 -2.56 4.63
CA GLU A 148 -1.85 -2.38 5.93
C GLU A 148 -1.21 -3.71 6.36
N PRO A 149 0.11 -3.89 6.15
CA PRO A 149 0.83 -5.05 6.62
C PRO A 149 1.26 -4.85 8.08
N TYR A 150 0.82 -5.72 8.96
CA TYR A 150 1.19 -5.74 10.37
C TYR A 150 1.94 -7.00 10.75
N LEU A 151 3.00 -6.86 11.54
CA LEU A 151 3.50 -7.92 12.37
C LEU A 151 2.80 -7.83 13.72
N ILE A 152 2.02 -8.84 14.07
CA ILE A 152 1.31 -8.90 15.34
C ILE A 152 2.05 -9.87 16.26
N THR A 153 2.36 -9.40 17.46
CA THR A 153 2.96 -10.21 18.51
C THR A 153 2.00 -10.25 19.70
N LEU A 154 1.62 -11.43 20.13
CA LEU A 154 0.89 -11.67 21.37
C LEU A 154 1.88 -12.21 22.40
N SER A 155 2.15 -11.41 23.44
CA SER A 155 3.08 -11.72 24.51
C SER A 155 2.51 -12.78 25.47
N GLU A 156 3.30 -13.21 26.45
CA GLU A 156 2.89 -14.21 27.46
C GLU A 156 1.65 -13.77 28.26
N ASP A 157 1.50 -12.49 28.50
CA ASP A 157 0.38 -11.88 29.22
C ASP A 157 -0.80 -11.49 28.32
N ALA A 158 -0.71 -11.76 27.01
CA ALA A 158 -1.79 -11.45 26.08
C ALA A 158 -3.07 -12.22 26.40
N LEU A 159 -4.20 -11.54 26.22
CA LEU A 159 -5.54 -12.08 26.43
C LEU A 159 -6.27 -12.32 25.11
N PRO A 160 -7.14 -13.35 25.02
CA PRO A 160 -7.99 -13.56 23.85
C PRO A 160 -8.87 -12.35 23.54
N TYR A 161 -9.14 -12.13 22.24
CA TYR A 161 -10.08 -11.11 21.79
C TYR A 161 -10.67 -11.44 20.42
N THR A 162 -12.00 -11.62 20.34
CA THR A 162 -12.70 -12.11 19.14
C THR A 162 -13.63 -11.07 18.50
N ASN A 163 -13.52 -9.80 18.88
CA ASN A 163 -14.46 -8.77 18.45
C ASN A 163 -13.86 -7.78 17.45
N PHE A 164 -12.78 -8.16 16.76
CA PHE A 164 -12.30 -7.35 15.64
C PHE A 164 -13.33 -7.38 14.51
N ARG A 165 -13.49 -6.24 13.87
CA ARG A 165 -14.36 -6.06 12.72
C ARG A 165 -13.96 -4.79 11.97
N HIS A 166 -13.73 -4.91 10.66
CA HIS A 166 -13.43 -3.78 9.79
C HIS A 166 -13.82 -4.08 8.34
N ALA A 167 -13.84 -3.07 7.49
CA ALA A 167 -14.11 -3.24 6.06
C ALA A 167 -12.96 -3.97 5.35
N GLY A 168 -13.28 -4.65 4.25
CA GLY A 168 -12.33 -5.32 3.39
C GLY A 168 -12.03 -6.76 3.78
N VAL A 169 -10.88 -7.24 3.38
CA VAL A 169 -10.42 -8.61 3.64
C VAL A 169 -9.13 -8.59 4.46
N GLU A 170 -8.87 -9.68 5.17
CA GLU A 170 -7.64 -9.85 5.94
C GLU A 170 -6.99 -11.19 5.62
N PHE A 171 -5.68 -11.16 5.46
CA PHE A 171 -4.83 -12.33 5.33
C PHE A 171 -3.95 -12.48 6.55
N LEU A 172 -3.99 -13.64 7.18
CA LEU A 172 -3.13 -14.03 8.31
C LEU A 172 -2.16 -15.12 7.88
N TYR A 173 -0.92 -15.04 8.37
CA TYR A 173 0.07 -16.09 8.23
C TYR A 173 0.82 -16.27 9.54
N MET A 174 0.72 -17.47 10.13
CA MET A 174 1.34 -17.79 11.41
C MET A 174 2.85 -17.97 11.27
N LEU A 175 3.61 -17.21 12.06
CA LEU A 175 5.07 -17.27 12.11
C LEU A 175 5.58 -18.13 13.29
N SER A 176 4.90 -18.06 14.44
CA SER A 176 5.22 -18.84 15.62
C SER A 176 4.05 -18.90 16.59
N GLY A 177 4.05 -19.93 17.47
CA GLY A 177 2.99 -20.16 18.45
C GLY A 177 1.80 -20.89 17.86
N LYS A 178 0.73 -21.02 18.65
CA LYS A 178 -0.50 -21.73 18.27
C LYS A 178 -1.72 -21.01 18.80
N VAL A 179 -2.77 -20.92 18.00
CA VAL A 179 -3.98 -20.16 18.30
C VAL A 179 -5.22 -20.90 17.83
N ARG A 180 -6.31 -20.81 18.57
CA ARG A 180 -7.65 -21.00 18.03
C ARG A 180 -8.15 -19.64 17.58
N TYR A 181 -8.26 -19.43 16.28
CA TYR A 181 -8.72 -18.18 15.69
C TYR A 181 -10.16 -18.32 15.23
N ARG A 182 -11.01 -17.38 15.66
CA ARG A 182 -12.42 -17.34 15.31
C ARG A 182 -12.67 -16.40 14.15
N HIS A 183 -13.51 -16.84 13.21
CA HIS A 183 -14.09 -16.00 12.17
C HIS A 183 -15.59 -16.33 12.06
N ALA A 184 -16.45 -15.34 12.28
CA ALA A 184 -17.89 -15.48 12.38
C ALA A 184 -18.29 -16.57 13.41
N ASP A 185 -18.88 -17.65 12.97
CA ASP A 185 -19.36 -18.81 13.77
C ASP A 185 -18.40 -20.02 13.72
N ARG A 186 -17.26 -19.88 13.06
CA ARG A 186 -16.27 -20.96 12.90
C ARG A 186 -14.96 -20.61 13.60
N SER A 187 -14.30 -21.64 14.12
CA SER A 187 -12.99 -21.53 14.74
C SER A 187 -11.99 -22.47 14.07
N TYR A 188 -10.77 -21.97 13.89
CA TYR A 188 -9.66 -22.67 13.23
C TYR A 188 -8.49 -22.75 14.21
N VAL A 189 -7.93 -23.94 14.40
CA VAL A 189 -6.66 -24.07 15.13
C VAL A 189 -5.54 -23.86 14.11
N MET A 190 -4.70 -22.86 14.36
CA MET A 190 -3.62 -22.46 13.48
C MET A 190 -2.28 -22.55 14.21
N GLU A 191 -1.29 -23.04 13.51
CA GLU A 191 0.11 -23.15 13.98
C GLU A 191 1.08 -22.59 12.92
N SER A 192 2.36 -22.54 13.23
CA SER A 192 3.37 -21.96 12.33
C SER A 192 3.30 -22.55 10.91
N GLY A 193 3.21 -21.68 9.90
CA GLY A 193 3.03 -22.02 8.50
C GLY A 193 1.58 -22.02 8.01
N ASP A 194 0.59 -21.99 8.91
CA ASP A 194 -0.82 -21.92 8.51
C ASP A 194 -1.21 -20.51 8.08
N ALA A 195 -2.17 -20.44 7.16
CA ALA A 195 -2.74 -19.20 6.67
C ALA A 195 -4.26 -19.21 6.75
N LEU A 196 -4.84 -18.02 6.98
CA LEU A 196 -6.28 -17.79 6.95
C LEU A 196 -6.56 -16.52 6.14
N PHE A 197 -7.47 -16.60 5.16
CA PHE A 197 -7.91 -15.48 4.36
C PHE A 197 -9.42 -15.35 4.46
N PHE A 198 -9.91 -14.17 4.84
CA PHE A 198 -11.33 -14.00 5.18
C PHE A 198 -11.84 -12.57 4.94
N ASP A 199 -13.17 -12.46 4.88
CA ASP A 199 -13.92 -11.19 4.93
C ASP A 199 -13.89 -10.63 6.36
N ALA A 200 -13.21 -9.51 6.54
CA ALA A 200 -13.04 -8.88 7.84
C ALA A 200 -14.26 -8.09 8.34
N ALA A 201 -15.33 -8.01 7.54
CA ALA A 201 -16.60 -7.43 7.98
C ALA A 201 -17.34 -8.33 9.00
N ALA A 202 -17.04 -9.63 9.04
CA ALA A 202 -17.49 -10.54 10.09
C ALA A 202 -16.62 -10.37 11.36
N ARG A 203 -17.16 -10.72 12.54
CA ARG A 203 -16.38 -10.73 13.79
C ARG A 203 -15.29 -11.79 13.72
N HIS A 204 -14.07 -11.42 14.12
CA HIS A 204 -12.93 -12.31 14.09
C HIS A 204 -11.93 -11.99 15.21
N GLY A 205 -10.97 -12.89 15.40
CA GLY A 205 -9.87 -12.69 16.34
C GLY A 205 -9.44 -13.96 17.08
N PRO A 206 -8.32 -13.88 17.83
CA PRO A 206 -7.82 -14.99 18.63
C PRO A 206 -8.79 -15.31 19.79
N GLU A 207 -9.38 -16.50 19.74
CA GLU A 207 -10.35 -17.02 20.72
C GLU A 207 -9.64 -17.72 21.88
N GLU A 208 -8.56 -18.43 21.59
CA GLU A 208 -7.74 -19.14 22.58
C GLU A 208 -6.28 -19.06 22.16
N LEU A 209 -5.42 -18.60 23.06
CA LEU A 209 -3.98 -18.51 22.84
C LEU A 209 -3.34 -19.79 23.39
N ILE A 210 -3.15 -20.80 22.52
CA ILE A 210 -2.75 -22.16 22.93
C ILE A 210 -1.24 -22.20 23.24
N GLU A 211 -0.41 -21.57 22.39
CA GLU A 211 1.02 -21.46 22.63
C GLU A 211 1.48 -20.01 22.49
N LYS A 212 2.11 -19.47 23.52
CA LYS A 212 2.62 -18.10 23.61
C LYS A 212 4.14 -18.09 23.88
N PRO A 213 4.89 -17.05 23.50
CA PRO A 213 4.44 -15.91 22.71
C PRO A 213 4.15 -16.35 21.27
N MET A 214 3.16 -15.76 20.64
CA MET A 214 2.84 -16.05 19.25
C MET A 214 3.04 -14.83 18.34
N ARG A 215 3.39 -15.08 17.10
CA ARG A 215 3.58 -14.03 16.08
C ARG A 215 2.91 -14.44 14.78
N TYR A 216 2.28 -13.49 14.14
CA TYR A 216 1.70 -13.68 12.82
C TYR A 216 1.74 -12.41 12.00
N LEU A 217 1.80 -12.57 10.68
CA LEU A 217 1.61 -11.50 9.73
C LEU A 217 0.11 -11.31 9.52
N SER A 218 -0.38 -10.08 9.63
CA SER A 218 -1.73 -9.67 9.26
C SER A 218 -1.64 -8.64 8.15
N ILE A 219 -2.29 -8.91 7.02
CA ILE A 219 -2.38 -7.96 5.89
C ILE A 219 -3.84 -7.61 5.71
N ILE A 220 -4.19 -6.36 6.01
CA ILE A 220 -5.54 -5.81 5.86
C ILE A 220 -5.61 -5.10 4.51
N ILE A 221 -6.62 -5.43 3.72
CA ILE A 221 -6.83 -4.88 2.38
C ILE A 221 -8.26 -4.33 2.32
N TYR A 222 -8.41 -3.05 2.00
CA TYR A 222 -9.70 -2.39 1.94
C TYR A 222 -9.77 -1.33 0.84
N PRO A 223 -10.95 -1.06 0.25
CA PRO A 223 -11.13 0.07 -0.65
C PRO A 223 -11.02 1.37 0.14
N ARG A 224 -10.25 2.33 -0.37
CA ARG A 224 -10.21 3.69 0.21
C ARG A 224 -11.51 4.40 -0.13
N GLN A 225 -12.11 5.02 0.87
CA GLN A 225 -13.23 5.93 0.63
C GLN A 225 -12.67 7.20 -0.02
N ARG A 226 -13.21 7.56 -1.18
CA ARG A 226 -12.98 8.91 -1.74
C ARG A 226 -13.81 9.87 -0.91
N GLU A 227 -13.15 10.75 -0.17
CA GLU A 227 -13.80 11.91 0.44
C GLU A 227 -14.21 12.92 -0.62
#